data_26e204e92ea55639afbd09d9e8262b16
#
_entry.id   26e204e92ea55639afbd09d9e8262b16
#
_cell.length_a   1.000
_cell.length_b   1.000
_cell.length_c   1.000
_cell.angle_alpha   90.00
_cell.angle_beta   90.00
_cell.angle_gamma   90.00
#
_symmetry.space_group_name_H-M   'P 1'
#
loop_
_entity.id
_entity.type
_entity.pdbx_description
1 polymer ?
#
loop_
_entity_poly.entity_id
_entity_poly.type
_entity_poly.pdbx_seq_one_letter_code
_entity_poly.pdbx_strand_id
1 'polypeptide(L)'
;KYHADGIRMDAVASMLYLDYGKNDGEWVANIYGGNENLEAVEFLKHLNTVFKGRKNGAVLIAEESTAWPMITGDPKDDGLGFDYKWNMGWMNDFTNYMRCDPYFRKNNYGELTFSMLYAYSENFVLVFSHDEVVHGKGSMMGKMPGETLEAKAENLRAAYGFMMSHPGKKLLFMGQDYGQIDEWNENASLEWDLLKYPLHKNMQTYVRELNKLYQAHPALYEQDFDTEGFEWINCSYHEESMIMFLRRGKEETLLCVCNFDNMDHEKFRLGVPFAGKYKEIFNSDAKEFGGEGRTNSRVKASKKIEWDERENSIEIHIPPMSFMVFSCTPEEKKESPKRLTTKKAEPKKLATKKEEPKKLTTEKKEEPKKLATKKTEPKKLTAEKKEEPKKLATAKTEPHKLETKKEEPKKLATAKTEAHKLETKKEEPKKLATAKEEPKKLETAKPEPVPVLAPADPIAEPVTTPASAVTKPEPAPSPAPAAPAPTSAAAKKAALRAAKKRGRNKKR
;
A
#
# COMPACT_ATOMS: atom_id res chain seq x y z
N LYS A 1 -19.22 24.67 0.86
CA LYS A 1 -18.39 25.88 0.70
C LYS A 1 -16.96 25.53 0.28
N TYR A 2 -16.41 24.44 0.81
CA TYR A 2 -15.02 24.02 0.58
C TYR A 2 -14.90 22.83 -0.38
N HIS A 3 -16.01 22.22 -0.82
CA HIS A 3 -16.07 21.05 -1.71
C HIS A 3 -15.16 19.89 -1.22
N ALA A 4 -15.12 19.68 0.11
CA ALA A 4 -14.40 18.57 0.69
C ALA A 4 -15.17 17.26 0.46
N ASP A 5 -14.50 16.25 -0.09
CA ASP A 5 -15.08 14.93 -0.39
C ASP A 5 -14.95 13.94 0.77
N GLY A 6 -14.27 14.33 1.84
CA GLY A 6 -14.11 13.54 3.05
C GLY A 6 -13.36 14.26 4.14
N ILE A 7 -13.30 13.62 5.30
CA ILE A 7 -12.60 14.11 6.49
C ILE A 7 -11.78 12.95 7.05
N ARG A 8 -10.50 13.20 7.32
CA ARG A 8 -9.67 12.31 8.14
C ARG A 8 -9.73 12.79 9.57
N MET A 9 -10.08 11.89 10.49
CA MET A 9 -10.09 12.13 11.92
C MET A 9 -8.76 11.68 12.51
N ASP A 10 -8.08 12.63 13.15
CA ASP A 10 -6.76 12.45 13.74
C ASP A 10 -6.86 11.72 15.08
N ALA A 11 -5.88 10.87 15.39
CA ALA A 11 -5.66 10.22 16.67
C ALA A 11 -6.96 9.66 17.31
N VAL A 12 -7.75 8.90 16.55
CA VAL A 12 -9.03 8.35 17.04
C VAL A 12 -8.83 7.50 18.31
N ALA A 13 -7.68 6.85 18.46
CA ALA A 13 -7.30 6.15 19.69
C ALA A 13 -7.40 7.04 20.94
N SER A 14 -7.07 8.33 20.84
CA SER A 14 -7.18 9.27 21.96
C SER A 14 -8.61 9.52 22.42
N MET A 15 -9.59 9.25 21.56
CA MET A 15 -11.01 9.30 21.90
C MET A 15 -11.50 7.96 22.47
N LEU A 16 -10.99 6.84 21.95
CA LEU A 16 -11.46 5.49 22.30
C LEU A 16 -11.01 5.03 23.69
N TYR A 17 -9.85 5.50 24.16
CA TYR A 17 -9.26 5.02 25.41
C TYR A 17 -9.11 6.11 26.46
N LEU A 18 -9.64 5.83 27.66
CA LEU A 18 -9.58 6.73 28.83
C LEU A 18 -8.15 6.93 29.37
N ASP A 19 -7.29 5.93 29.17
CA ASP A 19 -5.89 5.90 29.59
C ASP A 19 -4.91 6.35 28.50
N TYR A 20 -5.37 6.78 27.33
CA TYR A 20 -4.51 7.18 26.22
C TYR A 20 -3.55 8.32 26.65
N GLY A 21 -2.25 8.04 26.58
CA GLY A 21 -1.19 8.99 26.96
C GLY A 21 -1.14 9.34 28.45
N LYS A 22 -1.77 8.56 29.32
CA LYS A 22 -1.79 8.75 30.79
C LYS A 22 -1.06 7.64 31.51
N ASN A 23 -0.54 7.95 32.70
CA ASN A 23 0.07 6.98 33.59
C ASN A 23 -0.98 6.30 34.48
N ASP A 24 -0.57 5.23 35.16
CA ASP A 24 -1.41 4.56 36.15
C ASP A 24 -1.86 5.54 37.24
N GLY A 25 -3.17 5.57 37.49
CA GLY A 25 -3.80 6.48 38.46
C GLY A 25 -4.16 7.88 37.95
N GLU A 26 -3.84 8.22 36.70
CA GLU A 26 -4.20 9.49 36.04
C GLU A 26 -5.51 9.42 35.25
N TRP A 27 -6.17 8.28 35.25
CA TRP A 27 -7.43 8.05 34.55
C TRP A 27 -8.43 7.29 35.44
N VAL A 28 -9.70 7.34 35.08
CA VAL A 28 -10.79 6.67 35.79
C VAL A 28 -11.40 5.64 34.84
N ALA A 29 -11.53 4.41 35.33
CA ALA A 29 -12.15 3.33 34.58
C ALA A 29 -13.64 3.63 34.28
N ASN A 30 -14.15 3.09 33.16
CA ASN A 30 -15.55 3.16 32.83
C ASN A 30 -16.43 2.35 33.80
N ILE A 31 -17.74 2.40 33.62
CA ILE A 31 -18.72 1.73 34.52
C ILE A 31 -18.56 0.20 34.61
N TYR A 32 -17.83 -0.40 33.67
CA TYR A 32 -17.53 -1.84 33.62
C TYR A 32 -16.11 -2.16 34.12
N GLY A 33 -15.34 -1.15 34.51
CA GLY A 33 -13.95 -1.30 34.97
C GLY A 33 -12.90 -1.37 33.88
N GLY A 34 -13.28 -1.11 32.64
CA GLY A 34 -12.38 -1.07 31.47
C GLY A 34 -11.84 0.34 31.20
N ASN A 35 -10.96 0.44 30.20
CA ASN A 35 -10.34 1.68 29.75
C ASN A 35 -10.99 2.27 28.49
N GLU A 36 -12.02 1.64 27.95
CA GLU A 36 -12.76 2.16 26.81
C GLU A 36 -13.58 3.40 27.21
N ASN A 37 -13.53 4.43 26.40
CA ASN A 37 -14.38 5.63 26.53
C ASN A 37 -15.73 5.37 25.84
N LEU A 38 -16.68 4.83 26.58
CA LEU A 38 -17.97 4.38 26.05
C LEU A 38 -18.76 5.52 25.38
N GLU A 39 -18.70 6.72 25.95
CA GLU A 39 -19.39 7.91 25.43
C GLU A 39 -18.80 8.33 24.07
N ALA A 40 -17.48 8.29 23.92
CA ALA A 40 -16.82 8.59 22.65
C ALA A 40 -17.08 7.50 21.60
N VAL A 41 -17.11 6.23 21.99
CA VAL A 41 -17.50 5.11 21.10
C VAL A 41 -18.90 5.32 20.53
N GLU A 42 -19.88 5.61 21.39
CA GLU A 42 -21.26 5.88 20.97
C GLU A 42 -21.35 7.15 20.10
N PHE A 43 -20.60 8.19 20.44
CA PHE A 43 -20.54 9.40 19.62
C PHE A 43 -20.02 9.09 18.20
N LEU A 44 -18.94 8.31 18.08
CA LEU A 44 -18.36 7.94 16.79
C LEU A 44 -19.30 7.08 15.95
N LYS A 45 -19.95 6.08 16.56
CA LYS A 45 -20.99 5.27 15.90
C LYS A 45 -22.13 6.12 15.36
N HIS A 46 -22.63 7.04 16.19
CA HIS A 46 -23.71 7.94 15.82
C HIS A 46 -23.28 8.91 14.72
N LEU A 47 -22.10 9.54 14.85
CA LEU A 47 -21.54 10.45 13.85
C LEU A 47 -21.44 9.77 12.48
N ASN A 48 -20.81 8.60 12.41
CA ASN A 48 -20.62 7.85 11.17
C ASN A 48 -21.97 7.44 10.55
N THR A 49 -22.92 7.00 11.37
CA THR A 49 -24.27 6.65 10.91
C THR A 49 -24.99 7.85 10.29
N VAL A 50 -24.98 9.00 10.95
CA VAL A 50 -25.61 10.24 10.45
C VAL A 50 -24.90 10.74 9.20
N PHE A 51 -23.57 10.69 9.18
CA PHE A 51 -22.76 11.14 8.04
C PHE A 51 -23.04 10.30 6.79
N LYS A 52 -22.97 8.97 6.91
CA LYS A 52 -23.31 8.03 5.81
C LYS A 52 -24.75 8.16 5.35
N GLY A 53 -25.67 8.46 6.30
CA GLY A 53 -27.08 8.70 5.99
C GLY A 53 -27.36 9.85 5.01
N ARG A 54 -26.42 10.81 4.88
CA ARG A 54 -26.53 11.93 3.92
C ARG A 54 -26.37 11.49 2.46
N LYS A 55 -25.77 10.35 2.18
CA LYS A 55 -25.60 9.73 0.84
C LYS A 55 -25.05 10.71 -0.22
N ASN A 56 -24.15 11.59 0.15
CA ASN A 56 -23.54 12.60 -0.74
C ASN A 56 -22.19 12.16 -1.32
N GLY A 57 -21.75 10.92 -1.04
CA GLY A 57 -20.47 10.36 -1.50
C GLY A 57 -19.25 10.77 -0.69
N ALA A 58 -19.41 11.66 0.30
CA ALA A 58 -18.28 12.02 1.17
C ALA A 58 -17.96 10.88 2.14
N VAL A 59 -16.68 10.79 2.54
CA VAL A 59 -16.15 9.69 3.36
C VAL A 59 -15.57 10.18 4.69
N LEU A 60 -15.62 9.32 5.72
CA LEU A 60 -14.94 9.51 7.01
C LEU A 60 -13.83 8.47 7.14
N ILE A 61 -12.62 8.95 7.43
CA ILE A 61 -11.41 8.14 7.51
C ILE A 61 -10.84 8.25 8.92
N ALA A 62 -10.56 7.13 9.57
CA ALA A 62 -9.91 7.11 10.87
C ALA A 62 -8.39 7.02 10.73
N GLU A 63 -7.66 7.87 11.43
CA GLU A 63 -6.29 7.55 11.83
C GLU A 63 -6.38 6.91 13.22
N GLU A 64 -6.10 5.61 13.27
CA GLU A 64 -6.17 4.80 14.46
C GLU A 64 -5.14 3.67 14.35
N SER A 65 -4.18 3.63 15.26
CA SER A 65 -3.02 2.75 15.20
C SER A 65 -3.02 1.63 16.26
N THR A 66 -4.09 1.56 17.08
CA THR A 66 -4.21 0.49 18.09
C THR A 66 -4.88 -0.76 17.52
N ALA A 67 -5.05 -1.77 18.38
CA ALA A 67 -5.74 -3.01 18.04
C ALA A 67 -7.27 -2.93 18.20
N TRP A 68 -7.86 -1.72 18.24
CA TRP A 68 -9.32 -1.60 18.32
C TRP A 68 -9.97 -2.25 17.10
N PRO A 69 -10.91 -3.20 17.32
CA PRO A 69 -11.50 -3.95 16.21
C PRO A 69 -12.60 -3.17 15.50
N MET A 70 -12.86 -3.53 14.23
CA MET A 70 -14.04 -3.08 13.48
C MET A 70 -14.21 -1.55 13.39
N ILE A 71 -13.10 -0.82 13.25
CA ILE A 71 -13.13 0.64 13.00
C ILE A 71 -14.00 0.95 11.77
N THR A 72 -13.88 0.14 10.72
CA THR A 72 -14.64 0.30 9.48
C THR A 72 -15.89 -0.61 9.40
N GLY A 73 -16.13 -1.41 10.44
CA GLY A 73 -17.29 -2.28 10.54
C GLY A 73 -18.62 -1.51 10.69
N ASP A 74 -19.74 -2.14 10.30
CA ASP A 74 -21.07 -1.53 10.44
C ASP A 74 -21.40 -1.33 11.95
N PRO A 75 -21.90 -0.16 12.38
CA PRO A 75 -22.37 0.08 13.73
C PRO A 75 -23.43 -0.91 14.24
N LYS A 76 -24.18 -1.55 13.34
CA LYS A 76 -25.15 -2.61 13.70
C LYS A 76 -24.48 -3.89 14.19
N ASP A 77 -23.26 -4.12 13.75
CA ASP A 77 -22.42 -5.27 14.11
C ASP A 77 -21.33 -4.87 15.13
N ASP A 78 -21.58 -3.79 15.88
CA ASP A 78 -20.72 -3.19 16.89
C ASP A 78 -19.47 -2.46 16.37
N GLY A 79 -19.34 -2.28 15.05
CA GLY A 79 -18.29 -1.48 14.44
C GLY A 79 -18.46 0.03 14.67
N LEU A 80 -17.40 0.82 14.44
CA LEU A 80 -17.46 2.27 14.56
C LEU A 80 -18.06 2.98 13.34
N GLY A 81 -18.09 2.33 12.19
CA GLY A 81 -18.72 2.84 10.98
C GLY A 81 -17.90 3.81 10.14
N PHE A 82 -16.60 3.94 10.32
CA PHE A 82 -15.76 4.68 9.39
C PHE A 82 -15.78 4.04 8.01
N ASP A 83 -15.55 4.83 6.96
CA ASP A 83 -15.44 4.29 5.61
C ASP A 83 -14.08 3.62 5.39
N TYR A 84 -13.02 4.22 5.95
CA TYR A 84 -11.64 3.75 5.84
C TYR A 84 -10.87 3.97 7.13
N LYS A 85 -9.77 3.19 7.25
CA LYS A 85 -8.76 3.33 8.32
C LYS A 85 -7.37 3.46 7.69
N TRP A 86 -6.53 4.37 8.17
CA TRP A 86 -5.13 4.41 7.78
C TRP A 86 -4.39 3.16 8.25
N ASN A 87 -3.61 2.54 7.35
CA ASN A 87 -2.79 1.39 7.67
C ASN A 87 -1.40 1.82 8.15
N MET A 88 -1.31 2.20 9.42
CA MET A 88 -0.06 2.62 10.04
C MET A 88 0.93 1.45 10.21
N GLY A 89 0.44 0.22 10.41
CA GLY A 89 1.27 -0.99 10.47
C GLY A 89 2.02 -1.21 9.16
N TRP A 90 1.30 -1.27 8.04
CA TRP A 90 1.91 -1.39 6.71
C TRP A 90 2.91 -0.25 6.44
N MET A 91 2.55 0.98 6.79
CA MET A 91 3.41 2.14 6.57
C MET A 91 4.74 2.01 7.31
N ASN A 92 4.71 1.62 8.58
CA ASN A 92 5.92 1.44 9.38
C ASN A 92 6.78 0.28 8.86
N ASP A 93 6.19 -0.90 8.68
CA ASP A 93 6.90 -2.10 8.23
C ASP A 93 7.53 -1.87 6.85
N PHE A 94 6.73 -1.39 5.90
CA PHE A 94 7.20 -1.19 4.53
C PHE A 94 8.25 -0.06 4.43
N THR A 95 8.10 1.02 5.21
CA THR A 95 9.11 2.09 5.25
C THR A 95 10.42 1.57 5.86
N ASN A 96 10.37 0.77 6.91
CA ASN A 96 11.56 0.14 7.51
C ASN A 96 12.25 -0.77 6.50
N TYR A 97 11.50 -1.63 5.82
CA TYR A 97 12.01 -2.49 4.76
C TYR A 97 12.71 -1.68 3.65
N MET A 98 12.07 -0.63 3.14
CA MET A 98 12.61 0.18 2.05
C MET A 98 13.83 1.01 2.45
N ARG A 99 13.97 1.37 3.73
CA ARG A 99 15.16 2.08 4.27
C ARG A 99 16.38 1.18 4.38
N CYS A 100 16.20 -0.13 4.44
CA CYS A 100 17.31 -1.06 4.46
C CYS A 100 18.11 -0.99 3.15
N ASP A 101 19.44 -1.09 3.27
CA ASP A 101 20.27 -1.36 2.09
C ASP A 101 19.77 -2.63 1.39
N PRO A 102 19.63 -2.63 0.05
CA PRO A 102 19.08 -3.76 -0.71
C PRO A 102 19.73 -5.11 -0.34
N TYR A 103 21.02 -5.14 -0.08
CA TYR A 103 21.73 -6.35 0.34
C TYR A 103 21.19 -6.99 1.63
N PHE A 104 20.65 -6.17 2.55
CA PHE A 104 20.12 -6.64 3.84
C PHE A 104 18.61 -6.87 3.84
N ARG A 105 17.88 -6.48 2.79
CA ARG A 105 16.40 -6.60 2.71
C ARG A 105 15.91 -8.03 2.87
N LYS A 106 16.67 -9.01 2.42
CA LYS A 106 16.37 -10.43 2.61
C LYS A 106 16.18 -10.84 4.08
N ASN A 107 16.86 -10.16 5.00
CA ASN A 107 16.75 -10.43 6.43
C ASN A 107 15.49 -9.81 7.06
N ASN A 108 14.88 -8.86 6.36
CA ASN A 108 13.69 -8.12 6.81
C ASN A 108 12.47 -8.41 5.91
N TYR A 109 12.50 -9.49 5.15
CA TYR A 109 11.47 -9.85 4.16
C TYR A 109 10.07 -9.99 4.78
N GLY A 110 9.98 -10.34 6.07
CA GLY A 110 8.73 -10.36 6.81
C GLY A 110 8.01 -9.01 6.85
N GLU A 111 8.74 -7.89 6.93
CA GLU A 111 8.16 -6.53 6.92
C GLU A 111 7.45 -6.21 5.59
N LEU A 112 7.85 -6.86 4.50
CA LEU A 112 7.23 -6.73 3.18
C LEU A 112 5.89 -7.49 3.07
N THR A 113 5.77 -8.64 3.75
CA THR A 113 4.65 -9.58 3.55
C THR A 113 3.66 -9.61 4.71
N PHE A 114 4.05 -9.16 5.90
CA PHE A 114 3.26 -9.27 7.14
C PHE A 114 1.88 -8.60 7.03
N SER A 115 1.80 -7.46 6.34
CA SER A 115 0.54 -6.71 6.17
C SER A 115 -0.58 -7.53 5.54
N MET A 116 -0.25 -8.53 4.71
CA MET A 116 -1.25 -9.38 4.08
C MET A 116 -1.99 -10.31 5.07
N LEU A 117 -1.45 -10.54 6.28
CA LEU A 117 -2.13 -11.32 7.32
C LEU A 117 -3.37 -10.60 7.86
N TYR A 118 -3.40 -9.26 7.79
CA TYR A 118 -4.51 -8.45 8.31
C TYR A 118 -5.12 -7.50 7.26
N ALA A 119 -4.68 -7.55 6.01
CA ALA A 119 -5.08 -6.62 4.94
C ALA A 119 -6.61 -6.48 4.75
N TYR A 120 -7.37 -7.49 5.16
CA TYR A 120 -8.82 -7.56 5.01
C TYR A 120 -9.59 -7.41 6.33
N SER A 121 -8.90 -7.09 7.43
CA SER A 121 -9.56 -6.86 8.72
C SER A 121 -10.31 -5.54 8.77
N GLU A 122 -9.90 -4.57 7.95
CA GLU A 122 -10.46 -3.23 7.84
C GLU A 122 -10.41 -2.75 6.38
N ASN A 123 -11.14 -1.70 6.07
CA ASN A 123 -11.01 -1.01 4.79
C ASN A 123 -9.81 -0.06 4.84
N PHE A 124 -8.63 -0.58 4.55
CA PHE A 124 -7.40 0.18 4.73
C PHE A 124 -7.12 1.19 3.61
N VAL A 125 -6.51 2.32 4.02
CA VAL A 125 -5.76 3.22 3.13
C VAL A 125 -4.29 3.06 3.44
N LEU A 126 -3.49 2.69 2.45
CA LEU A 126 -2.04 2.67 2.53
C LEU A 126 -1.54 4.10 2.45
N VAL A 127 -0.78 4.53 3.46
CA VAL A 127 -0.45 5.94 3.63
C VAL A 127 1.05 6.17 3.63
N PHE A 128 1.47 7.20 2.89
CA PHE A 128 2.67 7.98 3.15
C PHE A 128 2.20 9.40 3.39
N SER A 129 1.91 9.72 4.66
CA SER A 129 1.28 10.97 5.07
C SER A 129 2.31 12.07 5.35
N HIS A 130 1.85 13.19 5.92
CA HIS A 130 2.72 14.24 6.42
C HIS A 130 3.58 13.76 7.59
N ASP A 131 3.06 12.84 8.41
CA ASP A 131 3.76 12.34 9.61
C ASP A 131 5.07 11.62 9.27
N GLU A 132 5.18 11.01 8.09
CA GLU A 132 6.40 10.34 7.65
C GLU A 132 7.47 11.31 7.18
N VAL A 133 7.14 12.57 6.92
CA VAL A 133 8.03 13.55 6.27
C VAL A 133 8.20 14.85 7.05
N VAL A 134 8.03 14.81 8.37
CA VAL A 134 8.18 15.96 9.30
C VAL A 134 9.07 15.60 10.50
N HIS A 135 9.48 16.60 11.26
CA HIS A 135 10.13 16.50 12.57
C HIS A 135 11.42 15.67 12.57
N GLY A 136 12.29 15.87 11.59
CA GLY A 136 13.57 15.20 11.46
C GLY A 136 13.49 13.78 10.89
N LYS A 137 12.32 13.37 10.35
CA LYS A 137 12.15 12.07 9.71
C LYS A 137 12.66 12.03 8.26
N GLY A 138 12.90 13.21 7.64
CA GLY A 138 13.33 13.36 6.24
C GLY A 138 12.24 13.08 5.22
N SER A 139 12.47 13.41 3.95
CA SER A 139 11.53 13.14 2.85
C SER A 139 11.49 11.65 2.48
N MET A 140 10.48 11.23 1.68
CA MET A 140 10.43 9.85 1.16
C MET A 140 11.63 9.54 0.26
N MET A 141 12.07 10.50 -0.57
CA MET A 141 13.30 10.38 -1.36
C MET A 141 14.53 10.24 -0.46
N GLY A 142 14.61 11.05 0.62
CA GLY A 142 15.69 11.02 1.58
C GLY A 142 15.83 9.70 2.34
N LYS A 143 14.71 9.00 2.58
CA LYS A 143 14.69 7.69 3.27
C LYS A 143 15.22 6.55 2.42
N MET A 144 15.18 6.67 1.09
CA MET A 144 15.64 5.60 0.21
C MET A 144 17.16 5.44 0.29
N PRO A 145 17.68 4.20 0.32
CA PRO A 145 19.11 3.94 0.27
C PRO A 145 19.70 4.29 -1.09
N GLY A 146 21.01 4.50 -1.11
CA GLY A 146 21.78 4.85 -2.32
C GLY A 146 22.62 6.10 -2.11
N GLU A 147 23.76 6.15 -2.81
CA GLU A 147 24.69 7.28 -2.76
C GLU A 147 24.28 8.42 -3.70
N THR A 148 23.47 8.13 -4.72
CA THR A 148 23.01 9.10 -5.71
C THR A 148 21.49 9.29 -5.65
N LEU A 149 21.00 10.42 -6.16
CA LEU A 149 19.57 10.67 -6.26
C LEU A 149 18.89 9.70 -7.24
N GLU A 150 19.59 9.26 -8.29
CA GLU A 150 19.10 8.29 -9.24
C GLU A 150 18.83 6.95 -8.56
N ALA A 151 19.77 6.44 -7.75
CA ALA A 151 19.59 5.19 -6.99
C ALA A 151 18.44 5.32 -5.98
N LYS A 152 18.30 6.47 -5.30
CA LYS A 152 17.15 6.74 -4.41
C LYS A 152 15.83 6.77 -5.18
N ALA A 153 15.82 7.38 -6.37
CA ALA A 153 14.64 7.43 -7.21
C ALA A 153 14.22 6.06 -7.74
N GLU A 154 15.16 5.17 -8.06
CA GLU A 154 14.88 3.77 -8.43
C GLU A 154 14.17 3.02 -7.30
N ASN A 155 14.72 3.11 -6.07
CA ASN A 155 14.09 2.56 -4.88
C ASN A 155 12.68 3.12 -4.66
N LEU A 156 12.51 4.44 -4.80
CA LEU A 156 11.23 5.10 -4.60
C LEU A 156 10.19 4.70 -5.67
N ARG A 157 10.63 4.51 -6.93
CA ARG A 157 9.74 3.97 -7.99
C ARG A 157 9.27 2.56 -7.66
N ALA A 158 10.17 1.67 -7.22
CA ALA A 158 9.80 0.31 -6.80
C ALA A 158 8.80 0.35 -5.62
N ALA A 159 9.05 1.21 -4.62
CA ALA A 159 8.17 1.38 -3.47
C ALA A 159 6.76 1.86 -3.87
N TYR A 160 6.66 2.89 -4.68
CA TYR A 160 5.36 3.40 -5.13
C TYR A 160 4.61 2.40 -6.03
N GLY A 161 5.34 1.66 -6.87
CA GLY A 161 4.74 0.58 -7.66
C GLY A 161 4.10 -0.50 -6.81
N PHE A 162 4.81 -0.97 -5.78
CA PHE A 162 4.26 -1.94 -4.83
C PHE A 162 3.05 -1.37 -4.08
N MET A 163 3.15 -0.16 -3.53
CA MET A 163 2.03 0.51 -2.86
C MET A 163 0.79 0.56 -3.75
N MET A 164 0.94 0.95 -5.04
CA MET A 164 -0.18 1.09 -5.96
C MET A 164 -0.83 -0.24 -6.33
N SER A 165 -0.09 -1.34 -6.27
CA SER A 165 -0.60 -2.68 -6.57
C SER A 165 -1.03 -3.50 -5.36
N HIS A 166 -0.61 -3.14 -4.13
CA HIS A 166 -1.04 -3.78 -2.89
C HIS A 166 -2.54 -3.52 -2.64
N PRO A 167 -3.34 -4.45 -2.04
CA PRO A 167 -4.72 -4.18 -1.63
C PRO A 167 -4.87 -2.95 -0.71
N GLY A 168 -5.99 -2.25 -0.84
CA GLY A 168 -6.31 -1.03 -0.10
C GLY A 168 -6.21 0.25 -0.92
N LYS A 169 -6.76 1.37 -0.42
CA LYS A 169 -6.69 2.69 -1.06
C LYS A 169 -5.30 3.31 -0.84
N LYS A 170 -4.98 4.40 -1.54
CA LYS A 170 -3.63 4.96 -1.61
C LYS A 170 -3.62 6.42 -1.20
N LEU A 171 -2.58 6.82 -0.46
CA LEU A 171 -2.33 8.22 -0.13
C LEU A 171 -0.85 8.54 -0.24
N LEU A 172 -0.51 9.51 -1.08
CA LEU A 172 0.77 10.19 -1.12
C LEU A 172 0.55 11.63 -0.67
N PHE A 173 1.38 12.11 0.26
CA PHE A 173 1.35 13.50 0.70
C PHE A 173 1.98 14.41 -0.36
N MET A 174 1.61 15.69 -0.39
CA MET A 174 2.09 16.68 -1.36
C MET A 174 3.61 16.74 -1.43
N GLY A 175 4.16 16.83 -2.64
CA GLY A 175 5.59 16.83 -2.90
C GLY A 175 6.20 15.43 -3.08
N GLN A 176 5.55 14.39 -2.59
CA GLN A 176 6.04 13.02 -2.77
C GLN A 176 5.90 12.53 -4.22
N ASP A 177 4.94 13.06 -4.96
CA ASP A 177 4.68 12.72 -6.36
C ASP A 177 5.81 13.09 -7.33
N TYR A 178 6.66 14.04 -6.97
CA TYR A 178 7.86 14.39 -7.73
C TYR A 178 9.17 14.17 -6.95
N GLY A 179 9.09 13.51 -5.81
CA GLY A 179 10.26 13.15 -5.02
C GLY A 179 10.95 14.35 -4.40
N GLN A 180 10.20 15.22 -3.70
CA GLN A 180 10.76 16.34 -2.93
C GLN A 180 11.92 15.85 -2.07
N ILE A 181 13.03 16.65 -2.01
CA ILE A 181 14.26 16.26 -1.34
C ILE A 181 14.20 16.62 0.13
N ASP A 182 13.79 17.85 0.43
CA ASP A 182 13.69 18.33 1.80
C ASP A 182 12.44 17.79 2.49
N GLU A 183 12.54 17.71 3.81
CA GLU A 183 11.43 17.43 4.69
C GLU A 183 10.32 18.47 4.50
N TRP A 184 9.06 18.05 4.64
CA TRP A 184 7.95 19.00 4.55
C TRP A 184 8.03 20.06 5.67
N ASN A 185 7.85 21.31 5.28
CA ASN A 185 7.86 22.46 6.18
C ASN A 185 6.60 23.29 5.90
N GLU A 186 5.71 23.37 6.91
CA GLU A 186 4.45 24.11 6.82
C GLU A 186 4.65 25.64 6.65
N ASN A 187 5.85 26.16 6.99
CA ASN A 187 6.19 27.57 6.84
C ASN A 187 6.85 27.91 5.50
N ALA A 188 7.00 26.92 4.61
CA ALA A 188 7.65 27.09 3.32
C ALA A 188 6.76 26.54 2.18
N SER A 189 6.98 27.05 0.97
CA SER A 189 6.43 26.43 -0.24
C SER A 189 7.12 25.10 -0.51
N LEU A 190 6.39 24.19 -1.19
CA LEU A 190 7.02 23.00 -1.75
C LEU A 190 8.15 23.36 -2.72
N GLU A 191 9.09 22.44 -2.90
CA GLU A 191 10.28 22.63 -3.76
C GLU A 191 9.94 22.51 -5.26
N TRP A 192 9.00 23.33 -5.76
CA TRP A 192 8.52 23.30 -7.17
C TRP A 192 9.65 23.46 -8.19
N ASP A 193 10.76 24.09 -7.81
CA ASP A 193 11.94 24.28 -8.68
C ASP A 193 12.62 22.95 -9.04
N LEU A 194 12.45 21.91 -8.25
CA LEU A 194 12.94 20.56 -8.55
C LEU A 194 12.39 20.02 -9.89
N LEU A 195 11.17 20.42 -10.28
CA LEU A 195 10.56 20.01 -11.56
C LEU A 195 11.31 20.53 -12.80
N LYS A 196 12.28 21.41 -12.64
CA LYS A 196 13.21 21.82 -13.72
C LYS A 196 14.22 20.72 -14.04
N TYR A 197 14.47 19.80 -13.12
CA TYR A 197 15.42 18.70 -13.27
C TYR A 197 14.75 17.43 -13.79
N PRO A 198 15.41 16.71 -14.72
CA PRO A 198 14.82 15.50 -15.34
C PRO A 198 14.40 14.43 -14.33
N LEU A 199 15.17 14.20 -13.27
CA LEU A 199 14.88 13.20 -12.26
C LEU A 199 13.51 13.39 -11.63
N HIS A 200 13.21 14.60 -11.13
CA HIS A 200 11.96 14.93 -10.46
C HIS A 200 10.78 14.98 -11.44
N LYS A 201 11.02 15.46 -12.66
CA LYS A 201 10.02 15.43 -13.74
C LYS A 201 9.66 14.00 -14.15
N ASN A 202 10.64 13.11 -14.21
CA ASN A 202 10.45 11.70 -14.52
C ASN A 202 9.69 10.99 -13.38
N MET A 203 10.01 11.30 -12.12
CA MET A 203 9.27 10.81 -10.96
C MET A 203 7.80 11.26 -11.00
N GLN A 204 7.52 12.52 -11.27
CA GLN A 204 6.15 13.01 -11.43
C GLN A 204 5.42 12.32 -12.59
N THR A 205 6.12 12.10 -13.70
CA THR A 205 5.58 11.34 -14.82
C THR A 205 5.26 9.91 -14.40
N TYR A 206 6.14 9.26 -13.67
CA TYR A 206 5.94 7.92 -13.13
C TYR A 206 4.69 7.82 -12.25
N VAL A 207 4.55 8.71 -11.26
CA VAL A 207 3.37 8.72 -10.36
C VAL A 207 2.09 9.01 -11.14
N ARG A 208 2.13 9.92 -12.13
CA ARG A 208 1.00 10.18 -13.01
C ARG A 208 0.58 8.94 -13.80
N GLU A 209 1.53 8.21 -14.37
CA GLU A 209 1.25 6.98 -15.13
C GLU A 209 0.81 5.83 -14.21
N LEU A 210 1.32 5.74 -12.98
CA LEU A 210 0.79 4.82 -11.95
C LEU A 210 -0.68 5.11 -11.63
N ASN A 211 -1.05 6.38 -11.47
CA ASN A 211 -2.44 6.77 -11.24
C ASN A 211 -3.34 6.41 -12.42
N LYS A 212 -2.86 6.57 -13.65
CA LYS A 212 -3.59 6.12 -14.85
C LYS A 212 -3.74 4.62 -14.91
N LEU A 213 -2.67 3.87 -14.60
CA LEU A 213 -2.71 2.42 -14.50
C LEU A 213 -3.77 1.98 -13.48
N TYR A 214 -3.75 2.58 -12.29
CA TYR A 214 -4.71 2.26 -11.23
C TYR A 214 -6.15 2.51 -11.68
N GLN A 215 -6.43 3.65 -12.30
CA GLN A 215 -7.77 4.01 -12.78
C GLN A 215 -8.23 3.14 -13.97
N ALA A 216 -7.31 2.73 -14.84
CA ALA A 216 -7.62 1.95 -16.04
C ALA A 216 -7.88 0.46 -15.76
N HIS A 217 -7.39 -0.06 -14.66
CA HIS A 217 -7.39 -1.50 -14.35
C HIS A 217 -8.20 -1.82 -13.09
N PRO A 218 -9.48 -2.23 -13.22
CA PRO A 218 -10.35 -2.59 -12.09
C PRO A 218 -9.75 -3.63 -11.14
N ALA A 219 -8.92 -4.54 -11.63
CA ALA A 219 -8.21 -5.51 -10.79
C ALA A 219 -7.39 -4.87 -9.66
N LEU A 220 -6.98 -3.60 -9.78
CA LEU A 220 -6.21 -2.89 -8.76
C LEU A 220 -7.05 -2.28 -7.63
N TYR A 221 -8.38 -2.16 -7.81
CA TYR A 221 -9.23 -1.48 -6.81
C TYR A 221 -10.63 -2.09 -6.61
N GLU A 222 -11.12 -2.93 -7.51
CA GLU A 222 -12.52 -3.42 -7.47
C GLU A 222 -12.75 -4.38 -6.30
N GLN A 223 -11.74 -5.16 -5.92
CA GLN A 223 -11.77 -6.15 -4.85
C GLN A 223 -10.67 -5.88 -3.82
N ASP A 224 -10.48 -4.60 -3.44
CA ASP A 224 -9.41 -4.18 -2.50
C ASP A 224 -9.61 -4.71 -1.08
N PHE A 225 -10.86 -4.99 -0.69
CA PHE A 225 -11.22 -5.39 0.66
C PHE A 225 -11.76 -6.82 0.72
N ASP A 226 -11.51 -7.59 -0.35
CA ASP A 226 -11.88 -8.99 -0.46
C ASP A 226 -10.65 -9.85 -0.74
N THR A 227 -10.57 -11.00 -0.06
CA THR A 227 -9.49 -11.98 -0.25
C THR A 227 -9.40 -12.49 -1.69
N GLU A 228 -10.48 -12.47 -2.44
CA GLU A 228 -10.50 -12.86 -3.86
C GLU A 228 -9.72 -11.89 -4.76
N GLY A 229 -9.51 -10.64 -4.31
CA GLY A 229 -8.79 -9.60 -5.05
C GLY A 229 -7.28 -9.77 -5.13
N PHE A 230 -6.71 -10.72 -4.37
CA PHE A 230 -5.26 -10.91 -4.28
C PHE A 230 -4.89 -12.39 -4.16
N GLU A 231 -3.79 -12.78 -4.80
CA GLU A 231 -3.24 -14.12 -4.67
C GLU A 231 -1.71 -14.08 -4.83
N TRP A 232 -0.99 -14.68 -3.90
CA TRP A 232 0.44 -14.87 -4.07
C TRP A 232 0.73 -15.85 -5.23
N ILE A 233 1.64 -15.47 -6.11
CA ILE A 233 2.33 -16.42 -7.00
C ILE A 233 3.49 -17.01 -6.23
N ASN A 234 4.36 -16.17 -5.69
CA ASN A 234 5.43 -16.59 -4.80
C ASN A 234 5.80 -15.45 -3.85
N CYS A 235 5.80 -15.74 -2.55
CA CYS A 235 6.26 -14.85 -1.48
C CYS A 235 7.45 -15.46 -0.71
N SER A 236 8.22 -16.37 -1.32
CA SER A 236 9.34 -17.07 -0.69
C SER A 236 10.70 -16.74 -1.31
N TYR A 237 10.76 -15.83 -2.29
CA TYR A 237 12.00 -15.33 -2.90
C TYR A 237 12.70 -14.31 -2.00
N HIS A 238 12.94 -14.70 -0.72
CA HIS A 238 13.54 -13.80 0.27
C HIS A 238 15.02 -13.49 -0.03
N GLU A 239 15.77 -14.47 -0.55
CA GLU A 239 17.19 -14.27 -0.90
C GLU A 239 17.36 -13.26 -2.04
N GLU A 240 16.42 -13.23 -2.98
CA GLU A 240 16.37 -12.30 -4.09
C GLU A 240 15.60 -11.01 -3.76
N SER A 241 15.01 -10.91 -2.58
CA SER A 241 14.15 -9.77 -2.18
C SER A 241 13.05 -9.47 -3.21
N MET A 242 12.46 -10.51 -3.81
CA MET A 242 11.41 -10.41 -4.83
C MET A 242 10.06 -10.95 -4.34
N ILE A 243 8.98 -10.33 -4.77
CA ILE A 243 7.62 -10.82 -4.58
C ILE A 243 6.83 -10.79 -5.87
N MET A 244 5.95 -11.77 -6.02
CA MET A 244 5.10 -11.93 -7.18
C MET A 244 3.69 -12.30 -6.74
N PHE A 245 2.71 -11.56 -7.26
CA PHE A 245 1.32 -11.75 -6.88
C PHE A 245 0.37 -11.38 -8.00
N LEU A 246 -0.85 -11.85 -7.89
CA LEU A 246 -1.95 -11.48 -8.76
C LEU A 246 -2.84 -10.44 -8.09
N ARG A 247 -3.30 -9.49 -8.88
CA ARG A 247 -4.46 -8.68 -8.57
C ARG A 247 -5.62 -9.14 -9.45
N ARG A 248 -6.75 -9.36 -8.81
CA ARG A 248 -7.93 -9.89 -9.48
C ARG A 248 -9.09 -8.91 -9.36
N GLY A 249 -9.68 -8.58 -10.50
CA GLY A 249 -11.00 -7.99 -10.61
C GLY A 249 -12.00 -9.06 -11.05
N LYS A 250 -13.24 -8.67 -11.28
CA LYS A 250 -14.29 -9.60 -11.75
C LYS A 250 -13.98 -10.19 -13.13
N GLU A 251 -13.41 -9.39 -14.01
CA GLU A 251 -13.17 -9.76 -15.42
C GLU A 251 -11.67 -9.69 -15.80
N GLU A 252 -10.83 -9.18 -14.91
CA GLU A 252 -9.43 -8.92 -15.19
C GLU A 252 -8.52 -9.59 -14.18
N THR A 253 -7.38 -10.08 -14.65
CA THR A 253 -6.27 -10.54 -13.80
C THR A 253 -4.99 -9.84 -14.23
N LEU A 254 -4.27 -9.28 -13.28
CA LEU A 254 -2.96 -8.69 -13.46
C LEU A 254 -1.93 -9.49 -12.66
N LEU A 255 -0.75 -9.68 -13.26
CA LEU A 255 0.43 -10.22 -12.57
C LEU A 255 1.33 -9.04 -12.22
N CYS A 256 1.61 -8.87 -10.94
CA CYS A 256 2.52 -7.87 -10.39
C CYS A 256 3.83 -8.55 -9.96
N VAL A 257 4.96 -7.96 -10.32
CA VAL A 257 6.30 -8.44 -10.00
C VAL A 257 7.09 -7.28 -9.42
N CYS A 258 7.64 -7.47 -8.22
CA CYS A 258 8.52 -6.49 -7.56
C CYS A 258 9.88 -7.12 -7.32
N ASN A 259 10.93 -6.41 -7.72
CA ASN A 259 12.31 -6.71 -7.37
C ASN A 259 12.86 -5.57 -6.51
N PHE A 260 13.21 -5.88 -5.28
CA PHE A 260 13.78 -4.92 -4.33
C PHE A 260 15.29 -5.11 -4.12
N ASP A 261 15.93 -5.91 -4.98
CA ASP A 261 17.38 -6.12 -5.02
C ASP A 261 18.03 -5.41 -6.22
N ASN A 262 19.34 -5.29 -6.17
CA ASN A 262 20.18 -4.73 -7.25
C ASN A 262 20.55 -5.77 -8.31
N MET A 263 20.04 -7.00 -8.24
CA MET A 263 20.31 -8.05 -9.21
C MET A 263 19.42 -7.92 -10.44
N ASP A 264 20.05 -8.01 -11.61
CA ASP A 264 19.38 -8.07 -12.93
C ASP A 264 19.12 -9.53 -13.32
N HIS A 265 17.88 -9.90 -13.56
CA HIS A 265 17.49 -11.25 -13.93
C HIS A 265 17.00 -11.29 -15.39
N GLU A 266 17.91 -11.39 -16.35
CA GLU A 266 17.57 -11.37 -17.78
C GLU A 266 16.56 -12.45 -18.22
N LYS A 267 16.57 -13.61 -17.55
CA LYS A 267 15.72 -14.77 -17.86
C LYS A 267 15.23 -15.42 -16.57
N PHE A 268 14.26 -14.80 -15.94
CA PHE A 268 13.65 -15.33 -14.75
C PHE A 268 12.38 -16.10 -15.09
N ARG A 269 12.26 -17.34 -14.58
CA ARG A 269 11.05 -18.15 -14.75
C ARG A 269 10.15 -17.94 -13.54
N LEU A 270 8.88 -17.68 -13.80
CA LEU A 270 7.85 -17.61 -12.75
C LEU A 270 6.58 -18.35 -13.16
N GLY A 271 5.88 -18.90 -12.18
CA GLY A 271 4.60 -19.56 -12.36
C GLY A 271 3.50 -18.57 -12.72
N VAL A 272 2.51 -19.02 -13.49
CA VAL A 272 1.37 -18.19 -13.89
C VAL A 272 0.04 -18.93 -13.71
N PRO A 273 -1.09 -18.21 -13.48
CA PRO A 273 -2.35 -18.80 -13.05
C PRO A 273 -3.01 -19.71 -14.10
N PHE A 274 -2.73 -19.53 -15.38
CA PHE A 274 -3.36 -20.27 -16.48
C PHE A 274 -2.51 -20.27 -17.75
N ALA A 275 -2.80 -21.18 -18.67
CA ALA A 275 -2.27 -21.12 -20.03
C ALA A 275 -2.80 -19.88 -20.74
N GLY A 276 -1.92 -19.05 -21.29
CA GLY A 276 -2.36 -17.79 -21.87
C GLY A 276 -1.23 -16.90 -22.33
N LYS A 277 -1.58 -15.63 -22.55
CA LYS A 277 -0.67 -14.56 -22.97
C LYS A 277 -0.50 -13.53 -21.86
N TYR A 278 0.74 -13.11 -21.66
CA TYR A 278 1.14 -12.17 -20.62
C TYR A 278 1.86 -11.00 -21.29
N LYS A 279 1.23 -9.82 -21.23
CA LYS A 279 1.75 -8.60 -21.86
C LYS A 279 2.15 -7.62 -20.76
N GLU A 280 3.42 -7.21 -20.74
CA GLU A 280 3.85 -6.10 -19.88
C GLU A 280 3.09 -4.83 -20.27
N ILE A 281 2.44 -4.21 -19.31
CA ILE A 281 1.66 -2.97 -19.47
C ILE A 281 2.24 -1.83 -18.67
N PHE A 282 3.12 -2.13 -17.70
CA PHE A 282 3.82 -1.15 -16.90
C PHE A 282 5.18 -1.70 -16.43
N ASN A 283 6.20 -0.83 -16.42
CA ASN A 283 7.53 -1.18 -15.92
C ASN A 283 8.23 0.08 -15.42
N SER A 284 8.63 0.09 -14.13
CA SER A 284 9.29 1.24 -13.49
C SER A 284 10.68 1.54 -14.06
N ASP A 285 11.30 0.60 -14.76
CA ASP A 285 12.60 0.77 -15.42
C ASP A 285 12.49 1.38 -16.84
N ALA A 286 11.28 1.77 -17.29
CA ALA A 286 11.09 2.44 -18.56
C ALA A 286 11.86 3.77 -18.61
N LYS A 287 12.41 4.10 -19.79
CA LYS A 287 13.24 5.31 -19.99
C LYS A 287 12.51 6.61 -19.67
N GLU A 288 11.22 6.65 -19.92
CA GLU A 288 10.35 7.82 -19.61
C GLU A 288 10.25 8.13 -18.11
N PHE A 289 10.55 7.15 -17.26
CA PHE A 289 10.60 7.28 -15.80
C PHE A 289 12.01 7.47 -15.26
N GLY A 290 13.02 7.54 -16.17
CA GLY A 290 14.42 7.66 -15.80
C GLY A 290 15.12 6.32 -15.53
N GLY A 291 14.52 5.22 -15.95
CA GLY A 291 15.15 3.89 -15.93
C GLY A 291 16.01 3.60 -17.16
N GLU A 292 16.63 2.42 -17.18
CA GLU A 292 17.51 1.97 -18.26
C GLU A 292 16.75 1.42 -19.48
N GLY A 293 15.45 1.16 -19.35
CA GLY A 293 14.58 0.67 -20.42
C GLY A 293 14.64 -0.85 -20.63
N ARG A 294 14.97 -1.61 -19.59
CA ARG A 294 14.95 -3.08 -19.58
C ARG A 294 13.51 -3.58 -19.46
N THR A 295 12.81 -3.66 -20.58
CA THR A 295 11.38 -3.97 -20.65
C THR A 295 11.09 -5.27 -21.40
N ASN A 296 9.95 -5.91 -21.11
CA ASN A 296 9.46 -7.09 -21.81
C ASN A 296 8.51 -6.69 -22.95
N SER A 297 9.04 -6.05 -23.99
CA SER A 297 8.26 -5.50 -25.10
C SER A 297 7.44 -6.53 -25.90
N ARG A 298 7.81 -7.83 -25.83
CA ARG A 298 7.10 -8.92 -26.51
C ARG A 298 6.13 -9.60 -25.56
N VAL A 299 4.91 -9.88 -26.04
CA VAL A 299 3.94 -10.71 -25.33
C VAL A 299 4.53 -12.08 -25.05
N LYS A 300 4.49 -12.51 -23.80
CA LYS A 300 4.95 -13.84 -23.36
C LYS A 300 3.79 -14.84 -23.45
N ALA A 301 3.94 -15.89 -24.22
CA ALA A 301 3.04 -17.04 -24.15
C ALA A 301 3.51 -17.98 -23.04
N SER A 302 2.59 -18.45 -22.22
CA SER A 302 2.92 -19.43 -21.18
C SER A 302 3.36 -20.76 -21.80
N LYS A 303 4.22 -21.47 -21.07
CA LYS A 303 4.61 -22.85 -21.39
C LYS A 303 4.06 -23.76 -20.31
N LYS A 304 3.66 -24.97 -20.69
CA LYS A 304 3.25 -26.00 -19.73
C LYS A 304 4.51 -26.59 -19.07
N ILE A 305 5.12 -25.77 -18.22
CA ILE A 305 6.29 -26.11 -17.40
C ILE A 305 5.89 -25.68 -15.98
N GLU A 306 5.87 -26.63 -15.09
CA GLU A 306 5.53 -26.39 -13.68
C GLU A 306 6.59 -25.51 -13.01
N TRP A 307 6.12 -24.47 -12.32
CA TRP A 307 6.95 -23.53 -11.57
C TRP A 307 6.11 -22.79 -10.55
N ASP A 308 6.64 -22.50 -9.36
CA ASP A 308 5.90 -21.81 -8.28
C ASP A 308 4.55 -22.47 -7.97
N GLU A 309 4.52 -23.81 -7.90
CA GLU A 309 3.30 -24.60 -7.68
C GLU A 309 2.18 -24.36 -8.74
N ARG A 310 2.56 -23.87 -9.93
CA ARG A 310 1.64 -23.63 -11.06
C ARG A 310 2.00 -24.54 -12.23
N GLU A 311 0.97 -25.05 -12.94
CA GLU A 311 1.18 -25.91 -14.13
C GLU A 311 1.84 -25.18 -15.30
N ASN A 312 1.73 -23.85 -15.34
CA ASN A 312 2.19 -23.02 -16.42
C ASN A 312 3.17 -21.97 -15.91
N SER A 313 4.14 -21.62 -16.74
CA SER A 313 5.13 -20.59 -16.43
C SER A 313 5.50 -19.74 -17.64
N ILE A 314 6.06 -18.55 -17.36
CA ILE A 314 6.66 -17.66 -18.37
C ILE A 314 8.11 -17.37 -18.00
N GLU A 315 8.89 -16.91 -18.98
CA GLU A 315 10.24 -16.34 -18.75
C GLU A 315 10.21 -14.85 -19.08
N ILE A 316 10.61 -14.03 -18.12
CA ILE A 316 10.67 -12.58 -18.26
C ILE A 316 12.04 -12.05 -17.86
N HIS A 317 12.34 -10.82 -18.26
CA HIS A 317 13.43 -10.02 -17.72
C HIS A 317 12.90 -9.25 -16.52
N ILE A 318 13.58 -9.34 -15.38
CA ILE A 318 13.27 -8.59 -14.16
C ILE A 318 14.44 -7.66 -13.85
N PRO A 319 14.31 -6.35 -14.13
CA PRO A 319 15.36 -5.38 -13.83
C PRO A 319 15.62 -5.25 -12.33
N PRO A 320 16.80 -4.76 -11.93
CA PRO A 320 17.05 -4.36 -10.54
C PRO A 320 16.06 -3.31 -10.09
N MET A 321 15.77 -3.29 -8.81
CA MET A 321 14.98 -2.24 -8.15
C MET A 321 13.75 -1.81 -8.95
N SER A 322 12.92 -2.80 -9.35
CA SER A 322 11.85 -2.59 -10.32
C SER A 322 10.48 -3.09 -9.87
N PHE A 323 9.47 -2.48 -10.46
CA PHE A 323 8.08 -2.88 -10.38
C PHE A 323 7.51 -3.05 -11.79
N MET A 324 6.84 -4.18 -12.02
CA MET A 324 6.25 -4.49 -13.31
C MET A 324 4.82 -5.02 -13.16
N VAL A 325 3.99 -4.72 -14.15
CA VAL A 325 2.62 -5.26 -14.26
C VAL A 325 2.42 -5.89 -15.63
N PHE A 326 1.86 -7.09 -15.63
CA PHE A 326 1.46 -7.80 -16.84
C PHE A 326 -0.05 -8.01 -16.86
N SER A 327 -0.69 -7.68 -17.98
CA SER A 327 -2.06 -8.13 -18.25
C SER A 327 -2.07 -9.59 -18.62
N CYS A 328 -2.99 -10.37 -18.05
CA CYS A 328 -3.08 -11.81 -18.21
C CYS A 328 -4.31 -12.15 -19.07
N THR A 329 -4.11 -12.75 -20.23
CA THR A 329 -5.19 -13.16 -21.13
C THR A 329 -5.18 -14.69 -21.27
N PRO A 330 -6.22 -15.39 -20.79
CA PRO A 330 -6.30 -16.86 -20.95
C PRO A 330 -6.31 -17.29 -22.42
N GLU A 331 -5.80 -18.49 -22.72
CA GLU A 331 -6.04 -19.12 -24.00
C GLU A 331 -7.52 -19.51 -24.11
N GLU A 332 -8.15 -19.13 -25.22
CA GLU A 332 -9.49 -19.65 -25.54
C GLU A 332 -9.41 -21.18 -25.65
N LYS A 333 -10.18 -21.87 -24.82
CA LYS A 333 -10.37 -23.31 -24.97
C LYS A 333 -11.01 -23.54 -26.34
N LYS A 334 -10.23 -23.95 -27.32
CA LYS A 334 -10.79 -24.45 -28.58
C LYS A 334 -11.66 -25.63 -28.21
N GLU A 335 -12.97 -25.47 -28.24
CA GLU A 335 -13.86 -26.62 -28.19
C GLU A 335 -13.43 -27.56 -29.31
N SER A 336 -12.90 -28.71 -28.93
CA SER A 336 -12.60 -29.74 -29.92
C SER A 336 -13.90 -30.02 -30.66
N PRO A 337 -13.94 -29.97 -32.00
CA PRO A 337 -15.16 -30.25 -32.74
C PRO A 337 -15.64 -31.62 -32.31
N LYS A 338 -16.82 -31.65 -31.69
CA LYS A 338 -17.49 -32.93 -31.35
C LYS A 338 -17.51 -33.73 -32.62
N ARG A 339 -16.67 -34.77 -32.68
CA ARG A 339 -16.61 -35.71 -33.78
C ARG A 339 -18.00 -36.33 -33.90
N LEU A 340 -18.81 -35.84 -34.84
CA LEU A 340 -20.06 -36.42 -35.21
C LEU A 340 -19.72 -37.84 -35.66
N THR A 341 -19.91 -38.83 -34.79
CA THR A 341 -19.90 -40.22 -35.15
C THR A 341 -21.17 -40.44 -35.95
N THR A 342 -21.05 -40.32 -37.27
CA THR A 342 -22.07 -40.83 -38.18
C THR A 342 -22.11 -42.34 -37.99
N LYS A 343 -23.08 -42.82 -37.18
CA LYS A 343 -23.48 -44.20 -37.22
C LYS A 343 -23.96 -44.47 -38.62
N LYS A 344 -23.20 -45.30 -39.41
CA LYS A 344 -23.67 -45.88 -40.64
C LYS A 344 -24.94 -46.66 -40.35
N ALA A 345 -26.08 -46.13 -40.77
CA ALA A 345 -27.32 -46.86 -40.79
C ALA A 345 -27.28 -47.85 -41.96
N GLU A 346 -27.41 -49.13 -41.66
CA GLU A 346 -27.61 -50.17 -42.70
C GLU A 346 -28.95 -49.94 -43.43
N PRO A 347 -29.03 -50.19 -44.75
CA PRO A 347 -30.23 -49.93 -45.51
C PRO A 347 -31.31 -50.99 -45.24
N LYS A 348 -32.39 -50.63 -44.54
CA LYS A 348 -33.62 -51.40 -44.49
C LYS A 348 -34.40 -51.23 -45.79
N LYS A 349 -34.72 -52.36 -46.43
CA LYS A 349 -35.52 -52.51 -47.66
C LYS A 349 -36.85 -51.80 -47.57
N LEU A 350 -37.15 -51.01 -48.58
CA LEU A 350 -38.37 -50.28 -48.81
C LEU A 350 -39.48 -51.27 -49.15
N ALA A 351 -40.57 -51.27 -48.39
CA ALA A 351 -41.87 -51.85 -48.82
C ALA A 351 -42.80 -50.68 -49.17
N THR A 352 -43.12 -50.59 -50.42
CA THR A 352 -44.00 -49.59 -51.01
C THR A 352 -45.46 -49.90 -50.60
N LYS A 353 -46.13 -48.92 -50.01
CA LYS A 353 -47.62 -48.81 -50.04
C LYS A 353 -47.96 -47.39 -50.46
N LYS A 354 -48.67 -47.37 -51.60
CA LYS A 354 -49.34 -46.17 -52.13
C LYS A 354 -50.54 -45.84 -51.27
N GLU A 355 -50.71 -44.61 -50.86
CA GLU A 355 -52.05 -44.00 -50.60
C GLU A 355 -51.96 -42.48 -50.93
N GLU A 356 -53.11 -42.01 -51.47
CA GLU A 356 -53.31 -40.75 -52.19
C GLU A 356 -53.39 -39.49 -51.31
N PRO A 357 -53.40 -38.33 -51.95
CA PRO A 357 -53.29 -37.04 -51.23
C PRO A 357 -54.67 -36.51 -50.81
N LYS A 358 -54.82 -36.05 -49.57
CA LYS A 358 -55.93 -35.18 -49.14
C LYS A 358 -55.51 -33.76 -48.87
N LYS A 359 -56.43 -32.92 -49.40
CA LYS A 359 -56.42 -31.49 -49.60
C LYS A 359 -56.02 -30.64 -48.37
N LEU A 360 -55.36 -29.51 -48.69
CA LEU A 360 -55.30 -28.27 -47.93
C LEU A 360 -56.66 -27.76 -47.47
N THR A 361 -56.80 -27.35 -46.26
CA THR A 361 -57.68 -26.25 -45.86
C THR A 361 -56.95 -25.30 -44.93
N THR A 362 -56.94 -24.06 -45.33
CA THR A 362 -56.58 -22.85 -44.63
C THR A 362 -57.59 -22.61 -43.51
N GLU A 363 -57.10 -22.15 -42.32
CA GLU A 363 -57.73 -21.07 -41.55
C GLU A 363 -57.00 -20.74 -40.25
N LYS A 364 -56.75 -19.50 -40.16
CA LYS A 364 -56.99 -18.44 -39.17
C LYS A 364 -55.95 -18.27 -38.06
N LYS A 365 -55.45 -17.03 -38.11
CA LYS A 365 -54.78 -16.31 -37.04
C LYS A 365 -55.63 -16.24 -35.78
N GLU A 366 -55.03 -16.50 -34.60
CA GLU A 366 -55.54 -15.99 -33.33
C GLU A 366 -54.45 -15.25 -32.58
N GLU A 367 -54.82 -14.10 -32.01
CA GLU A 367 -54.03 -13.15 -31.23
C GLU A 367 -53.71 -13.68 -29.82
N PRO A 368 -52.70 -13.11 -29.14
CA PRO A 368 -52.30 -13.58 -27.80
C PRO A 368 -53.26 -13.05 -26.72
N LYS A 369 -53.79 -13.95 -25.89
CA LYS A 369 -54.57 -13.61 -24.69
C LYS A 369 -53.70 -13.09 -23.56
N LYS A 370 -54.11 -11.92 -23.04
CA LYS A 370 -53.59 -11.28 -21.80
C LYS A 370 -53.78 -12.19 -20.59
N LEU A 371 -52.68 -12.40 -19.84
CA LEU A 371 -52.73 -13.06 -18.53
C LEU A 371 -53.15 -12.07 -17.46
N ALA A 372 -54.27 -12.31 -16.81
CA ALA A 372 -54.81 -11.52 -15.72
C ALA A 372 -54.07 -11.82 -14.40
N THR A 373 -53.61 -10.77 -13.74
CA THR A 373 -53.04 -10.82 -12.37
C THR A 373 -54.17 -11.03 -11.36
N LYS A 374 -54.12 -12.16 -10.62
CA LYS A 374 -54.92 -12.35 -9.40
C LYS A 374 -54.18 -11.73 -8.21
N LYS A 375 -54.77 -10.66 -7.62
CA LYS A 375 -54.46 -10.20 -6.26
C LYS A 375 -54.92 -11.25 -5.26
N THR A 376 -54.02 -11.67 -4.39
CA THR A 376 -54.35 -12.42 -3.16
C THR A 376 -54.17 -11.49 -1.97
N GLU A 377 -55.24 -11.27 -1.24
CA GLU A 377 -55.29 -10.53 0.03
C GLU A 377 -54.62 -11.34 1.18
N PRO A 378 -54.03 -10.66 2.19
CA PRO A 378 -53.42 -11.36 3.30
C PRO A 378 -54.46 -11.85 4.32
N LYS A 379 -54.40 -13.12 4.65
CA LYS A 379 -55.18 -13.74 5.76
C LYS A 379 -54.59 -13.29 7.09
N LYS A 380 -55.48 -12.74 7.96
CA LYS A 380 -55.28 -12.53 9.40
C LYS A 380 -54.95 -13.84 10.09
N LEU A 381 -53.81 -13.96 10.77
CA LEU A 381 -53.56 -14.96 11.79
C LEU A 381 -54.00 -14.44 13.14
N THR A 382 -54.88 -15.17 13.77
CA THR A 382 -55.41 -14.99 15.12
C THR A 382 -54.35 -15.36 16.16
N ALA A 383 -54.32 -14.58 17.23
CA ALA A 383 -53.48 -14.75 18.41
C ALA A 383 -53.75 -16.10 19.13
N GLU A 384 -52.70 -16.86 19.42
CA GLU A 384 -52.70 -17.90 20.45
C GLU A 384 -51.66 -17.61 21.53
N LYS A 385 -52.24 -17.61 22.72
CA LYS A 385 -51.80 -17.76 24.11
C LYS A 385 -50.28 -17.80 24.42
N LYS A 386 -49.94 -16.86 25.31
CA LYS A 386 -48.77 -16.84 26.20
C LYS A 386 -48.67 -18.14 27.00
N GLU A 387 -47.54 -18.84 26.93
CA GLU A 387 -47.07 -19.75 27.98
C GLU A 387 -45.92 -19.10 28.75
N GLU A 388 -46.02 -19.15 30.08
CA GLU A 388 -45.01 -18.60 31.03
C GLU A 388 -43.73 -19.48 31.02
N PRO A 389 -42.53 -18.91 31.22
CA PRO A 389 -41.31 -19.71 31.34
C PRO A 389 -41.22 -20.34 32.74
N LYS A 390 -41.10 -21.68 32.75
CA LYS A 390 -40.78 -22.48 33.96
C LYS A 390 -39.43 -22.09 34.51
N LYS A 391 -39.39 -21.72 35.82
CA LYS A 391 -38.19 -21.49 36.64
C LYS A 391 -37.33 -22.79 36.63
N LEU A 392 -36.11 -22.68 36.11
CA LEU A 392 -35.09 -23.69 36.31
C LEU A 392 -34.37 -23.44 37.63
N ALA A 393 -34.33 -24.46 38.48
CA ALA A 393 -33.74 -24.39 39.84
C ALA A 393 -32.19 -24.25 39.73
N THR A 394 -31.68 -23.29 40.50
CA THR A 394 -30.25 -23.10 40.73
C THR A 394 -29.70 -24.26 41.58
N ALA A 395 -28.84 -25.09 40.96
CA ALA A 395 -27.99 -26.01 41.71
C ALA A 395 -26.72 -25.20 42.11
N LYS A 396 -26.50 -25.05 43.40
CA LYS A 396 -25.25 -24.54 43.98
C LYS A 396 -24.15 -25.61 43.75
N THR A 397 -23.13 -25.25 43.00
CA THR A 397 -21.88 -26.01 42.97
C THR A 397 -20.82 -25.20 43.70
N GLU A 398 -20.24 -25.80 44.73
CA GLU A 398 -19.14 -25.24 45.51
C GLU A 398 -17.85 -25.19 44.70
N PRO A 399 -16.93 -24.27 44.99
CA PRO A 399 -15.67 -24.15 44.22
C PRO A 399 -14.67 -25.21 44.64
N HIS A 400 -14.28 -26.10 43.72
CA HIS A 400 -13.14 -26.98 43.89
C HIS A 400 -11.84 -26.16 43.87
N LYS A 401 -11.09 -26.23 44.99
CA LYS A 401 -9.70 -25.77 45.06
C LYS A 401 -8.83 -26.57 44.09
N LEU A 402 -8.27 -25.91 43.09
CA LEU A 402 -7.14 -26.44 42.32
C LEU A 402 -5.86 -26.20 43.09
N GLU A 403 -5.25 -27.29 43.57
CA GLU A 403 -3.89 -27.29 44.05
C GLU A 403 -2.90 -27.22 42.87
N THR A 404 -2.16 -26.11 42.78
CA THR A 404 -1.06 -25.96 41.84
C THR A 404 0.13 -26.73 42.32
N LYS A 405 0.45 -27.87 41.70
CA LYS A 405 1.75 -28.54 41.80
C LYS A 405 2.77 -27.73 40.99
N LYS A 406 3.77 -27.17 41.66
CA LYS A 406 5.00 -26.65 41.06
C LYS A 406 5.81 -27.82 40.51
N GLU A 407 5.95 -27.90 39.17
CA GLU A 407 6.99 -28.74 38.56
C GLU A 407 8.26 -27.90 38.34
N GLU A 408 9.38 -28.37 38.86
CA GLU A 408 10.70 -27.80 38.63
C GLU A 408 11.18 -28.08 37.20
N PRO A 409 11.93 -27.15 36.55
CA PRO A 409 12.41 -27.37 35.18
C PRO A 409 13.58 -28.39 35.18
N LYS A 410 13.41 -29.47 34.40
CA LYS A 410 14.45 -30.44 34.09
C LYS A 410 15.58 -29.76 33.30
N LYS A 411 16.81 -29.87 33.84
CA LYS A 411 18.07 -29.49 33.19
C LYS A 411 18.28 -30.29 31.89
N LEU A 412 18.36 -29.61 30.76
CA LEU A 412 18.81 -30.20 29.50
C LEU A 412 20.32 -30.18 29.45
N ALA A 413 20.91 -31.35 29.23
CA ALA A 413 22.36 -31.54 29.16
C ALA A 413 22.93 -30.89 27.90
N THR A 414 23.85 -29.96 28.04
CA THR A 414 24.62 -29.35 26.97
C THR A 414 25.75 -30.26 26.52
N ALA A 415 25.77 -30.60 25.23
CA ALA A 415 26.91 -31.17 24.54
C ALA A 415 28.03 -30.12 24.41
N LYS A 416 29.23 -30.50 24.83
CA LYS A 416 30.46 -29.70 24.70
C LYS A 416 30.86 -29.61 23.24
N THR A 417 31.02 -28.41 22.73
CA THR A 417 31.86 -28.13 21.53
C THR A 417 32.96 -27.16 21.97
N GLU A 418 34.19 -27.53 21.68
CA GLU A 418 35.40 -26.79 22.05
C GLU A 418 35.46 -25.43 21.33
N ALA A 419 35.63 -24.35 22.10
CA ALA A 419 35.91 -23.04 21.55
C ALA A 419 37.35 -22.64 21.86
N HIS A 420 38.05 -22.24 20.80
CA HIS A 420 39.41 -21.68 20.85
C HIS A 420 39.46 -20.42 21.73
N LYS A 421 40.46 -20.40 22.65
CA LYS A 421 40.86 -19.23 23.43
C LYS A 421 41.33 -18.10 22.51
N LEU A 422 40.68 -16.95 22.61
CA LEU A 422 41.27 -15.65 22.27
C LEU A 422 41.37 -14.85 23.58
N GLU A 423 42.62 -14.57 24.00
CA GLU A 423 42.94 -13.72 25.15
C GLU A 423 42.62 -12.27 24.79
N THR A 424 41.69 -11.66 25.50
CA THR A 424 41.51 -10.19 25.50
C THR A 424 41.88 -9.69 26.88
N LYS A 425 42.91 -8.82 26.93
CA LYS A 425 43.37 -8.09 28.13
C LYS A 425 42.20 -7.25 28.67
N LYS A 426 41.93 -7.45 29.96
CA LYS A 426 41.06 -6.58 30.76
C LYS A 426 41.81 -5.28 31.06
N GLU A 427 41.31 -4.13 30.63
CA GLU A 427 41.64 -2.84 31.25
C GLU A 427 40.58 -2.52 32.33
N GLU A 428 41.05 -2.18 33.52
CA GLU A 428 40.21 -1.80 34.66
C GLU A 428 39.61 -0.38 34.44
N PRO A 429 38.37 -0.09 34.83
CA PRO A 429 37.82 1.26 34.76
C PRO A 429 38.33 2.11 35.93
N LYS A 430 39.00 3.21 35.63
CA LYS A 430 39.38 4.24 36.58
C LYS A 430 38.13 4.88 37.20
N LYS A 431 38.06 4.84 38.56
CA LYS A 431 37.06 5.57 39.36
C LYS A 431 37.16 7.08 39.11
N LEU A 432 36.09 7.65 38.58
CA LEU A 432 35.93 9.10 38.55
C LEU A 432 35.30 9.54 39.86
N ALA A 433 35.98 10.44 40.58
CA ALA A 433 35.49 11.01 41.84
C ALA A 433 34.32 11.96 41.56
N THR A 434 33.19 11.70 42.22
CA THR A 434 32.04 12.63 42.22
C THR A 434 32.33 13.79 43.16
N ALA A 435 32.54 15.00 42.63
CA ALA A 435 32.44 16.22 43.38
C ALA A 435 30.94 16.60 43.52
N LYS A 436 30.52 16.71 44.78
CA LYS A 436 29.19 17.24 45.12
C LYS A 436 29.25 18.77 44.99
N GLU A 437 28.55 19.36 44.05
CA GLU A 437 28.20 20.77 44.06
C GLU A 437 26.76 20.93 44.56
N GLU A 438 26.60 21.79 45.57
CA GLU A 438 25.30 22.19 46.15
C GLU A 438 24.58 23.14 45.15
N PRO A 439 23.24 23.10 45.06
CA PRO A 439 22.51 23.99 44.18
C PRO A 439 22.44 25.41 44.72
N LYS A 440 23.01 26.37 44.04
CA LYS A 440 22.79 27.80 44.27
C LYS A 440 21.34 28.17 43.96
N LYS A 441 20.68 28.79 44.93
CA LYS A 441 19.36 29.41 44.79
C LYS A 441 19.41 30.46 43.67
N LEU A 442 18.58 30.29 42.64
CA LEU A 442 18.30 31.32 41.66
C LEU A 442 17.24 32.27 42.26
N GLU A 443 17.61 33.53 42.46
CA GLU A 443 16.65 34.59 42.79
C GLU A 443 15.76 34.88 41.58
N THR A 444 14.47 34.88 41.82
CA THR A 444 13.44 35.22 40.81
C THR A 444 13.45 36.71 40.57
N ALA A 445 13.94 37.15 39.42
CA ALA A 445 13.76 38.52 38.93
C ALA A 445 12.26 38.72 38.53
N LYS A 446 11.68 39.80 39.02
CA LYS A 446 10.32 40.23 38.66
C LYS A 446 10.30 40.64 37.16
N PRO A 447 9.27 40.35 36.40
CA PRO A 447 9.11 40.85 35.06
C PRO A 447 8.78 42.33 35.04
N GLU A 448 9.52 43.10 34.19
CA GLU A 448 9.17 44.46 33.85
C GLU A 448 7.89 44.54 32.99
N PRO A 449 7.09 45.62 33.11
CA PRO A 449 5.84 45.75 32.36
C PRO A 449 6.14 46.11 30.88
N VAL A 450 5.52 45.36 29.97
CA VAL A 450 5.50 45.60 28.54
C VAL A 450 4.72 46.88 28.21
N PRO A 451 5.19 47.81 27.40
CA PRO A 451 4.45 49.02 27.04
C PRO A 451 3.26 48.70 26.15
N VAL A 452 2.10 49.22 26.53
CA VAL A 452 0.85 49.15 25.78
C VAL A 452 0.94 50.05 24.58
N LEU A 453 0.84 49.52 23.38
CA LEU A 453 0.70 50.29 22.13
C LEU A 453 -0.72 50.84 22.03
N ALA A 454 -0.82 52.15 21.79
CA ALA A 454 -2.04 52.89 21.55
C ALA A 454 -2.71 52.47 20.22
N PRO A 455 -4.03 52.62 20.07
CA PRO A 455 -4.75 52.20 18.85
C PRO A 455 -4.41 53.14 17.68
N ALA A 456 -4.20 52.54 16.50
CA ALA A 456 -3.91 53.20 15.24
C ALA A 456 -5.18 53.90 14.68
N ASP A 457 -5.01 55.10 14.15
CA ASP A 457 -6.03 55.88 13.48
C ASP A 457 -6.44 55.27 12.11
N PRO A 458 -7.63 55.68 11.59
CA PRO A 458 -8.20 55.04 10.42
C PRO A 458 -7.50 55.44 9.11
N ILE A 459 -7.38 54.48 8.21
CA ILE A 459 -6.72 54.55 6.90
C ILE A 459 -7.51 55.50 5.96
N ALA A 460 -6.81 56.54 5.43
CA ALA A 460 -7.30 57.43 4.39
C ALA A 460 -7.26 56.76 3.01
N GLU A 461 -8.22 57.15 2.14
CA GLU A 461 -8.42 56.67 0.75
C GLU A 461 -7.21 57.01 -0.17
N PRO A 462 -6.94 56.23 -1.23
CA PRO A 462 -5.82 56.46 -2.11
C PRO A 462 -6.11 57.59 -3.14
N VAL A 463 -5.23 58.58 -3.15
CA VAL A 463 -5.16 59.64 -4.16
C VAL A 463 -4.47 59.10 -5.42
N THR A 464 -5.16 59.22 -6.55
CA THR A 464 -4.61 58.93 -7.89
C THR A 464 -3.69 60.06 -8.36
N THR A 465 -2.44 59.72 -8.75
CA THR A 465 -1.57 60.60 -9.51
C THR A 465 -1.01 59.93 -10.76
N PRO A 466 -0.73 60.69 -11.83
CA PRO A 466 -0.61 60.17 -13.20
C PRO A 466 0.74 59.64 -13.57
N ALA A 467 0.74 58.76 -14.57
CA ALA A 467 1.88 58.05 -15.15
C ALA A 467 3.06 58.94 -15.55
N SER A 468 4.26 58.60 -15.11
CA SER A 468 5.54 59.08 -15.63
C SER A 468 6.27 57.98 -16.37
N ALA A 469 6.91 58.38 -17.47
CA ALA A 469 7.50 57.56 -18.52
C ALA A 469 8.53 56.51 -18.03
N VAL A 470 8.39 55.31 -18.58
CA VAL A 470 9.33 54.21 -18.44
C VAL A 470 10.53 54.42 -19.36
N THR A 471 11.71 54.62 -18.79
CA THR A 471 12.98 54.52 -19.51
C THR A 471 13.44 53.05 -19.50
N LYS A 472 13.76 52.53 -20.70
CA LYS A 472 14.32 51.18 -20.90
C LYS A 472 15.69 51.05 -20.20
N PRO A 473 16.00 49.95 -19.53
CA PRO A 473 17.37 49.65 -19.11
C PRO A 473 18.20 49.14 -20.29
N GLU A 474 19.47 49.56 -20.34
CA GLU A 474 20.50 49.11 -21.28
C GLU A 474 20.80 47.60 -21.12
N PRO A 475 21.20 46.91 -22.20
CA PRO A 475 21.56 45.49 -22.12
C PRO A 475 22.95 45.30 -21.49
N ALA A 476 23.02 44.30 -20.59
CA ALA A 476 24.24 43.84 -19.95
C ALA A 476 25.25 43.25 -20.98
N PRO A 477 26.56 43.34 -20.74
CA PRO A 477 27.59 42.85 -21.67
C PRO A 477 27.63 41.34 -21.73
N SER A 478 27.84 40.80 -22.94
CA SER A 478 27.96 39.38 -23.25
C SER A 478 29.12 38.71 -22.52
N PRO A 479 29.00 37.47 -22.01
CA PRO A 479 30.12 36.74 -21.40
C PRO A 479 31.13 36.27 -22.48
N ALA A 480 32.41 36.33 -22.08
CA ALA A 480 33.55 35.89 -22.92
C ALA A 480 33.44 34.38 -23.27
N PRO A 481 34.03 33.96 -24.41
CA PRO A 481 33.94 32.58 -24.87
C PRO A 481 34.70 31.61 -23.96
N ALA A 482 34.03 30.48 -23.62
CA ALA A 482 34.58 29.38 -22.84
C ALA A 482 35.73 28.68 -23.58
N ALA A 483 36.78 28.31 -22.82
CA ALA A 483 37.92 27.54 -23.32
C ALA A 483 37.47 26.12 -23.79
N PRO A 484 38.09 25.53 -24.82
CA PRO A 484 37.68 24.23 -25.36
C PRO A 484 37.97 23.07 -24.38
N ALA A 485 37.03 22.16 -24.27
CA ALA A 485 37.14 20.94 -23.46
C ALA A 485 38.27 20.01 -23.96
N PRO A 486 38.99 19.29 -23.09
CA PRO A 486 40.10 18.41 -23.50
C PRO A 486 39.57 17.18 -24.28
N THR A 487 40.23 16.91 -25.40
CA THR A 487 39.89 15.83 -26.30
C THR A 487 40.05 14.42 -25.68
N SER A 488 39.21 13.49 -26.08
CA SER A 488 39.04 12.13 -25.54
C SER A 488 40.30 11.23 -25.47
N ALA A 489 41.42 11.63 -26.06
CA ALA A 489 42.68 10.90 -26.03
C ALA A 489 43.46 11.00 -24.72
N ALA A 490 43.31 12.10 -23.97
CA ALA A 490 43.99 12.29 -22.68
C ALA A 490 43.36 11.46 -21.56
N ALA A 491 42.02 11.31 -21.56
CA ALA A 491 41.28 10.53 -20.58
C ALA A 491 41.58 9.01 -20.72
N LYS A 492 41.68 8.49 -21.97
CA LYS A 492 42.05 7.09 -22.19
C LYS A 492 43.49 6.77 -21.75
N LYS A 493 44.42 7.72 -21.85
CA LYS A 493 45.81 7.51 -21.41
C LYS A 493 45.95 7.52 -19.88
N ALA A 494 45.10 8.26 -19.16
CA ALA A 494 45.05 8.28 -17.68
C ALA A 494 44.47 6.97 -17.13
N ALA A 495 43.38 6.44 -17.73
CA ALA A 495 42.76 5.17 -17.34
C ALA A 495 43.69 3.97 -17.53
N LEU A 496 44.48 3.96 -18.63
CA LEU A 496 45.44 2.88 -18.88
C LEU A 496 46.63 2.88 -17.90
N ARG A 497 47.03 4.06 -17.38
CA ARG A 497 48.09 4.18 -16.34
C ARG A 497 47.60 3.72 -14.98
N ALA A 498 46.32 3.96 -14.64
CA ALA A 498 45.69 3.52 -13.37
C ALA A 498 45.56 1.97 -13.35
N ALA A 499 45.12 1.39 -14.44
CA ALA A 499 45.02 -0.08 -14.55
C ALA A 499 46.35 -0.82 -14.43
N LYS A 500 47.46 -0.27 -15.01
CA LYS A 500 48.81 -0.83 -14.88
C LYS A 500 49.37 -0.72 -13.43
N LYS A 501 48.96 0.25 -12.63
CA LYS A 501 49.42 0.42 -11.25
C LYS A 501 48.73 -0.56 -10.28
N ARG A 502 47.47 -0.93 -10.54
CA ARG A 502 46.72 -1.97 -9.80
C ARG A 502 47.19 -3.40 -10.05
N GLY A 503 47.70 -3.69 -11.24
CA GLY A 503 48.24 -5.02 -11.59
C GLY A 503 49.61 -5.36 -11.00
N ARG A 504 50.37 -4.37 -10.47
CA ARG A 504 51.70 -4.59 -9.86
C ARG A 504 51.67 -4.87 -8.37
N ASN A 505 50.57 -4.53 -7.69
CA ASN A 505 50.42 -4.78 -6.23
C ASN A 505 49.74 -6.13 -5.88
N LYS A 506 49.44 -6.99 -6.87
CA LYS A 506 48.91 -8.35 -6.62
C LYS A 506 49.96 -9.47 -6.85
N LYS A 507 51.25 -9.11 -7.00
CA LYS A 507 52.36 -10.08 -7.01
C LYS A 507 53.51 -9.58 -6.10
N ARG A 508 53.23 -9.48 -4.83
CA ARG A 508 54.19 -9.51 -3.72
C ARG A 508 53.46 -10.04 -2.50
#